data_69414667f36910025492698e2ea196a7
#
_entry.id   69414667f36910025492698e2ea196a7
#
_cell.length_a   1.000
_cell.length_b   1.000
_cell.length_c   1.000
_cell.angle_alpha   90.00
_cell.angle_beta   90.00
_cell.angle_gamma   90.00
#
_symmetry.space_group_name_H-M   'P 1'
#
loop_
_entity.id
_entity.type
_entity.pdbx_description
1 polymer ?
#
loop_
_entity_poly.entity_id
_entity_poly.type
_entity_poly.pdbx_seq_one_letter_code
_entity_poly.pdbx_strand_id
1 'polypeptide(L)'
;MENSTQFTEYLNRSTGETLSVVVSRNGNQVTLAVTPQLVEQESYYTGLASYGEYVKLSPAQTIVCAFKEVGYWIEIVIESLGMMFTGQVGINDLTGPVGTVSVMSSVVESSKPAGTVAVLMTLFSLAIMISANLGVMNLLPLPALDGGRLVFFILEVLRGKPVKKEHEGMVHFVGMILLMLLMV
;
A
#
# COMPACT_ATOMS: atom_id res chain seq x y z
N MET A 1 11.76 -12.27 -3.04
CA MET A 1 10.59 -11.91 -2.20
C MET A 1 10.99 -12.06 -0.75
N GLU A 2 10.82 -11.02 0.05
CA GLU A 2 11.30 -11.03 1.44
C GLU A 2 10.18 -11.34 2.45
N ASN A 3 8.90 -11.33 2.03
CA ASN A 3 7.77 -11.67 2.90
C ASN A 3 6.62 -12.36 2.15
N SER A 4 5.70 -12.95 2.93
CA SER A 4 4.53 -13.66 2.40
C SER A 4 3.55 -12.75 1.65
N THR A 5 3.49 -11.47 2.03
CA THR A 5 2.58 -10.49 1.41
C THR A 5 2.99 -10.19 -0.02
N GLN A 6 4.29 -9.98 -0.28
CA GLN A 6 4.82 -9.81 -1.64
C GLN A 6 4.54 -11.04 -2.53
N PHE A 7 4.60 -12.24 -1.94
CA PHE A 7 4.28 -13.47 -2.66
C PHE A 7 2.80 -13.54 -3.03
N THR A 8 1.90 -13.24 -2.09
CA THR A 8 0.45 -13.22 -2.32
C THR A 8 0.08 -12.18 -3.38
N GLU A 9 0.68 -11.01 -3.33
CA GLU A 9 0.43 -9.94 -4.31
C GLU A 9 0.91 -10.34 -5.71
N TYR A 10 2.08 -10.95 -5.83
CA TYR A 10 2.57 -11.48 -7.09
C TYR A 10 1.64 -12.55 -7.66
N LEU A 11 1.07 -13.41 -6.81
CA LEU A 11 0.09 -14.42 -7.20
C LEU A 11 -1.20 -13.78 -7.73
N ASN A 12 -1.71 -12.77 -7.08
CA ASN A 12 -2.94 -12.08 -7.50
C ASN A 12 -2.78 -11.36 -8.85
N ARG A 13 -1.54 -11.01 -9.23
CA ARG A 13 -1.21 -10.43 -10.54
C ARG A 13 -0.98 -11.49 -11.63
N SER A 14 -0.79 -12.76 -11.24
CA SER A 14 -0.58 -13.83 -12.22
C SER A 14 -1.91 -14.17 -12.88
N THR A 15 -1.88 -14.34 -14.20
CA THR A 15 -3.05 -14.74 -15.01
C THR A 15 -3.30 -16.24 -15.01
N GLY A 16 -2.88 -16.96 -13.96
CA GLY A 16 -3.01 -18.42 -13.86
C GLY A 16 -1.91 -19.22 -14.55
N GLU A 17 -0.84 -18.57 -14.98
CA GLU A 17 0.34 -19.26 -15.55
C GLU A 17 1.12 -20.04 -14.48
N THR A 18 1.80 -21.12 -14.91
CA THR A 18 2.62 -21.91 -13.99
C THR A 18 3.83 -21.10 -13.54
N LEU A 19 3.92 -20.87 -12.24
CA LEU A 19 4.99 -20.11 -11.60
C LEU A 19 6.11 -21.02 -11.12
N SER A 20 7.35 -20.60 -11.32
CA SER A 20 8.53 -21.27 -10.79
C SER A 20 8.90 -20.65 -9.44
N VAL A 21 8.64 -21.37 -8.36
CA VAL A 21 8.90 -20.91 -6.98
C VAL A 21 10.13 -21.63 -6.45
N VAL A 22 11.17 -20.86 -6.09
CA VAL A 22 12.38 -21.39 -5.47
C VAL A 22 12.26 -21.30 -3.96
N VAL A 23 12.25 -22.43 -3.29
CA VAL A 23 12.18 -22.51 -1.82
C VAL A 23 13.47 -23.08 -1.26
N SER A 24 13.88 -22.60 -0.09
CA SER A 24 15.00 -23.18 0.68
C SER A 24 14.46 -24.26 1.62
N ARG A 25 14.86 -25.52 1.40
CA ARG A 25 14.51 -26.65 2.24
C ARG A 25 15.80 -27.29 2.78
N ASN A 26 15.99 -27.25 4.08
CA ASN A 26 17.20 -27.79 4.77
C ASN A 26 18.53 -27.23 4.19
N GLY A 27 18.54 -25.95 3.85
CA GLY A 27 19.71 -25.27 3.27
C GLY A 27 19.91 -25.49 1.75
N ASN A 28 19.11 -26.32 1.12
CA ASN A 28 19.14 -26.54 -0.32
C ASN A 28 18.02 -25.78 -1.02
N GLN A 29 18.31 -25.21 -2.17
CA GLN A 29 17.31 -24.57 -3.01
C GLN A 29 16.57 -25.62 -3.83
N VAL A 30 15.24 -25.66 -3.72
CA VAL A 30 14.35 -26.53 -4.48
C VAL A 30 13.41 -25.68 -5.31
N THR A 31 13.38 -25.90 -6.60
CA THR A 31 12.46 -25.23 -7.52
C THR A 31 11.18 -26.03 -7.63
N LEU A 32 10.05 -25.40 -7.34
CA LEU A 32 8.71 -25.98 -7.44
C LEU A 32 7.94 -25.26 -8.55
N ALA A 33 7.30 -26.02 -9.42
CA ALA A 33 6.34 -25.49 -10.37
C ALA A 33 4.95 -25.48 -9.71
N VAL A 34 4.35 -24.30 -9.57
CA VAL A 34 3.04 -24.10 -8.93
C VAL A 34 2.12 -23.41 -9.91
N THR A 35 0.98 -24.04 -10.21
CA THR A 35 -0.05 -23.43 -11.06
C THR A 35 -1.17 -22.89 -10.17
N PRO A 36 -1.37 -21.57 -10.12
CA PRO A 36 -2.45 -20.98 -9.36
C PRO A 36 -3.81 -21.43 -9.91
N GLN A 37 -4.74 -21.76 -9.02
CA GLN A 37 -6.12 -22.08 -9.39
C GLN A 37 -7.03 -20.91 -9.03
N LEU A 38 -7.94 -20.56 -9.93
CA LEU A 38 -8.96 -19.55 -9.68
C LEU A 38 -10.00 -20.13 -8.72
N VAL A 39 -10.17 -19.53 -7.57
CA VAL A 39 -11.19 -19.88 -6.58
C VAL A 39 -12.04 -18.64 -6.30
N GLU A 40 -13.36 -18.80 -6.40
CA GLU A 40 -14.35 -17.73 -6.11
C GLU A 40 -14.06 -16.38 -6.80
N GLN A 41 -14.41 -16.33 -8.05
CA GLN A 41 -14.62 -15.18 -8.94
C GLN A 41 -13.48 -14.16 -9.15
N GLU A 42 -12.36 -14.11 -8.41
CA GLU A 42 -11.26 -13.18 -8.73
C GLU A 42 -9.92 -13.44 -8.00
N SER A 43 -9.78 -14.52 -7.24
CA SER A 43 -8.53 -14.79 -6.50
C SER A 43 -7.85 -16.07 -6.95
N TYR A 44 -6.54 -15.98 -7.26
CA TYR A 44 -5.71 -17.14 -7.57
C TYR A 44 -5.07 -17.72 -6.32
N TYR A 45 -5.31 -19.01 -6.07
CA TYR A 45 -4.76 -19.74 -4.94
C TYR A 45 -3.75 -20.78 -5.41
N THR A 46 -2.61 -20.84 -4.73
CA THR A 46 -1.56 -21.85 -4.97
C THR A 46 -1.64 -23.04 -4.03
N GLY A 47 -2.49 -22.98 -3.00
CA GLY A 47 -2.50 -23.96 -1.94
C GLY A 47 -1.28 -23.88 -1.00
N LEU A 48 -0.40 -22.90 -1.18
CA LEU A 48 0.73 -22.67 -0.29
C LEU A 48 0.22 -21.87 0.93
N ALA A 49 0.19 -22.52 2.10
CA ALA A 49 -0.08 -21.84 3.34
C ALA A 49 1.24 -21.26 3.90
N SER A 50 1.27 -19.94 4.06
CA SER A 50 2.38 -19.29 4.75
C SER A 50 2.07 -19.21 6.25
N TYR A 51 2.71 -20.04 7.05
CA TYR A 51 2.68 -19.94 8.49
C TYR A 51 3.84 -19.06 8.91
N GLY A 52 3.54 -17.79 9.26
CA GLY A 52 4.54 -16.88 9.81
C GLY A 52 4.99 -17.38 11.18
N GLU A 53 6.27 -17.71 11.35
CA GLU A 53 6.87 -17.94 12.65
C GLU A 53 7.42 -16.63 13.21
N TYR A 54 7.06 -16.30 14.46
CA TYR A 54 7.61 -15.13 15.12
C TYR A 54 9.08 -15.33 15.43
N VAL A 55 9.94 -14.63 14.70
CA VAL A 55 11.39 -14.66 14.92
C VAL A 55 11.77 -13.56 15.91
N LYS A 56 12.50 -13.93 16.98
CA LYS A 56 13.06 -12.95 17.91
C LYS A 56 14.22 -12.22 17.23
N LEU A 57 14.04 -10.94 16.96
CA LEU A 57 15.05 -10.07 16.40
C LEU A 57 15.83 -9.33 17.50
N SER A 58 17.09 -8.99 17.23
CA SER A 58 17.81 -8.03 18.05
C SER A 58 17.22 -6.61 17.88
N PRO A 59 17.39 -5.70 18.85
CA PRO A 59 16.86 -4.34 18.75
C PRO A 59 17.28 -3.61 17.46
N ALA A 60 18.52 -3.79 17.02
CA ALA A 60 19.03 -3.19 15.79
C ALA A 60 18.33 -3.77 14.55
N GLN A 61 18.13 -5.08 14.50
CA GLN A 61 17.41 -5.75 13.41
C GLN A 61 15.94 -5.31 13.38
N THR A 62 15.30 -5.12 14.52
CA THR A 62 13.91 -4.64 14.62
C THR A 62 13.77 -3.25 13.98
N ILE A 63 14.72 -2.34 14.25
CA ILE A 63 14.73 -1.00 13.63
C ILE A 63 14.85 -1.11 12.10
N VAL A 64 15.77 -1.93 11.60
CA VAL A 64 15.94 -2.14 10.16
C VAL A 64 14.67 -2.73 9.53
N CYS A 65 14.04 -3.71 10.17
CA CYS A 65 12.79 -4.29 9.71
C CYS A 65 11.64 -3.25 9.70
N ALA A 66 11.58 -2.39 10.71
CA ALA A 66 10.57 -1.32 10.75
C ALA A 66 10.70 -0.35 9.57
N PHE A 67 11.93 0.06 9.21
CA PHE A 67 12.16 0.90 8.02
C PHE A 67 11.80 0.16 6.72
N LYS A 68 12.10 -1.12 6.61
CA LYS A 68 11.72 -1.94 5.46
C LYS A 68 10.20 -2.05 5.32
N GLU A 69 9.48 -2.23 6.43
CA GLU A 69 8.02 -2.30 6.46
C GLU A 69 7.38 -0.99 5.98
N VAL A 70 7.87 0.14 6.47
CA VAL A 70 7.40 1.47 5.98
C VAL A 70 7.71 1.63 4.49
N GLY A 71 8.91 1.26 4.05
CA GLY A 71 9.30 1.29 2.63
C GLY A 71 8.38 0.45 1.75
N TYR A 72 8.04 -0.74 2.21
CA TYR A 72 7.11 -1.64 1.53
C TYR A 72 5.71 -1.02 1.35
N TRP A 73 5.14 -0.41 2.40
CA TRP A 73 3.85 0.27 2.29
C TRP A 73 3.88 1.47 1.34
N ILE A 74 4.98 2.23 1.32
CA ILE A 74 5.17 3.33 0.37
C ILE A 74 5.21 2.80 -1.07
N GLU A 75 5.94 1.71 -1.31
CA GLU A 75 6.04 1.07 -2.62
C GLU A 75 4.68 0.60 -3.13
N ILE A 76 3.89 -0.08 -2.29
CA ILE A 76 2.50 -0.50 -2.62
C ILE A 76 1.65 0.69 -3.04
N VAL A 77 1.70 1.80 -2.30
CA VAL A 77 0.88 2.99 -2.63
C VAL A 77 1.29 3.57 -3.97
N ILE A 78 2.61 3.71 -4.24
CA ILE A 78 3.11 4.23 -5.52
C ILE A 78 2.69 3.31 -6.67
N GLU A 79 2.78 2.01 -6.48
CA GLU A 79 2.42 1.01 -7.48
C GLU A 79 0.92 1.01 -7.74
N SER A 80 0.09 1.11 -6.69
CA SER A 80 -1.38 1.23 -6.81
C SER A 80 -1.77 2.49 -7.59
N LEU A 81 -1.09 3.62 -7.36
CA LEU A 81 -1.28 4.82 -8.15
C LEU A 81 -0.87 4.59 -9.62
N GLY A 82 0.25 3.89 -9.86
CA GLY A 82 0.67 3.50 -11.21
C GLY A 82 -0.39 2.67 -11.94
N MET A 83 -0.99 1.68 -11.27
CA MET A 83 -2.07 0.85 -11.82
C MET A 83 -3.32 1.68 -12.16
N MET A 84 -3.64 2.66 -11.33
CA MET A 84 -4.75 3.58 -11.60
C MET A 84 -4.50 4.44 -12.86
N PHE A 85 -3.28 4.96 -13.04
CA PHE A 85 -2.92 5.74 -14.23
C PHE A 85 -2.84 4.89 -15.51
N THR A 86 -2.52 3.61 -15.40
CA THR A 86 -2.48 2.67 -16.54
C THR A 86 -3.85 2.07 -16.86
N GLY A 87 -4.89 2.39 -16.08
CA GLY A 87 -6.25 1.90 -16.27
C GLY A 87 -6.45 0.42 -15.90
N GLN A 88 -5.51 -0.19 -15.17
CA GLN A 88 -5.62 -1.55 -14.66
C GLN A 88 -6.59 -1.65 -13.49
N VAL A 89 -6.77 -0.55 -12.75
CA VAL A 89 -7.73 -0.41 -11.65
C VAL A 89 -8.70 0.71 -12.01
N GLY A 90 -10.00 0.41 -11.97
CA GLY A 90 -11.06 1.35 -12.28
C GLY A 90 -11.47 2.20 -11.08
N ILE A 91 -12.21 3.29 -11.34
CA ILE A 91 -12.78 4.14 -10.28
C ILE A 91 -13.75 3.33 -9.39
N ASN A 92 -14.40 2.31 -9.94
CA ASN A 92 -15.33 1.44 -9.22
C ASN A 92 -14.63 0.51 -8.21
N ASP A 93 -13.31 0.30 -8.38
CA ASP A 93 -12.51 -0.53 -7.47
C ASP A 93 -12.00 0.28 -6.27
N LEU A 94 -12.19 1.61 -6.30
CA LEU A 94 -11.79 2.50 -5.21
C LEU A 94 -12.79 2.37 -4.06
N THR A 95 -12.28 1.97 -2.93
CA THR A 95 -13.06 1.86 -1.70
C THR A 95 -13.17 3.24 -1.04
N GLY A 96 -14.38 3.77 -0.95
CA GLY A 96 -14.64 5.04 -0.24
C GLY A 96 -14.40 4.92 1.28
N PRO A 97 -14.50 6.07 2.02
CA PRO A 97 -14.20 6.10 3.46
C PRO A 97 -15.00 5.08 4.29
N VAL A 98 -16.28 4.89 3.95
CA VAL A 98 -17.16 3.93 4.65
C VAL A 98 -16.71 2.49 4.39
N GLY A 99 -16.40 2.16 3.15
CA GLY A 99 -15.88 0.86 2.78
C GLY A 99 -14.51 0.58 3.41
N THR A 100 -13.63 1.59 3.47
CA THR A 100 -12.33 1.46 4.15
C THR A 100 -12.51 1.10 5.63
N VAL A 101 -13.41 1.78 6.35
CA VAL A 101 -13.71 1.46 7.75
C VAL A 101 -14.27 0.03 7.87
N SER A 102 -15.13 -0.39 6.94
CA SER A 102 -15.68 -1.76 6.92
C SER A 102 -14.57 -2.80 6.75
N VAL A 103 -13.67 -2.62 5.79
CA VAL A 103 -12.53 -3.51 5.57
C VAL A 103 -11.61 -3.56 6.80
N MET A 104 -11.28 -2.40 7.39
CA MET A 104 -10.48 -2.34 8.62
C MET A 104 -11.15 -3.09 9.77
N SER A 105 -12.46 -2.92 9.94
CA SER A 105 -13.22 -3.62 10.95
C SER A 105 -13.17 -5.14 10.76
N SER A 106 -13.35 -5.63 9.53
CA SER A 106 -13.29 -7.06 9.23
C SER A 106 -11.90 -7.66 9.47
N VAL A 107 -10.83 -6.92 9.15
CA VAL A 107 -9.45 -7.34 9.40
C VAL A 107 -9.16 -7.44 10.91
N VAL A 108 -9.63 -6.47 11.71
CA VAL A 108 -9.51 -6.52 13.16
C VAL A 108 -10.35 -7.67 13.74
N GLU A 109 -11.57 -7.88 13.25
CA GLU A 109 -12.45 -8.97 13.67
C GLU A 109 -11.80 -10.34 13.43
N SER A 110 -11.21 -10.54 12.26
CA SER A 110 -10.51 -11.79 11.89
C SER A 110 -9.27 -12.06 12.73
N SER A 111 -8.68 -11.05 13.34
CA SER A 111 -7.51 -11.19 14.23
C SER A 111 -7.88 -11.57 15.67
N LYS A 112 -9.14 -11.38 16.11
CA LYS A 112 -9.59 -11.65 17.48
C LYS A 112 -9.35 -13.10 17.96
N PRO A 113 -9.62 -14.15 17.13
CA PRO A 113 -9.39 -15.53 17.55
C PRO A 113 -7.93 -15.84 17.89
N ALA A 114 -6.98 -15.09 17.33
CA ALA A 114 -5.55 -15.24 17.60
C ALA A 114 -5.07 -14.53 18.89
N GLY A 115 -5.99 -13.86 19.60
CA GLY A 115 -5.75 -13.23 20.90
C GLY A 115 -5.39 -11.75 20.85
N THR A 116 -5.31 -11.13 22.03
CA THR A 116 -5.13 -9.68 22.18
C THR A 116 -3.86 -9.15 21.52
N VAL A 117 -2.76 -9.91 21.57
CA VAL A 117 -1.49 -9.49 20.95
C VAL A 117 -1.65 -9.42 19.42
N ALA A 118 -2.33 -10.38 18.81
CA ALA A 118 -2.60 -10.36 17.38
C ALA A 118 -3.45 -9.15 16.98
N VAL A 119 -4.48 -8.82 17.74
CA VAL A 119 -5.29 -7.62 17.53
C VAL A 119 -4.45 -6.35 17.60
N LEU A 120 -3.59 -6.22 18.61
CA LEU A 120 -2.69 -5.06 18.72
C LEU A 120 -1.74 -4.95 17.53
N MET A 121 -1.13 -6.06 17.11
CA MET A 121 -0.25 -6.09 15.93
C MET A 121 -1.02 -5.68 14.65
N THR A 122 -2.23 -6.17 14.48
CA THR A 122 -3.11 -5.78 13.35
C THR A 122 -3.41 -4.28 13.37
N LEU A 123 -3.74 -3.71 14.54
CA LEU A 123 -4.01 -2.28 14.66
C LEU A 123 -2.76 -1.44 14.34
N PHE A 124 -1.57 -1.86 14.79
CA PHE A 124 -0.33 -1.18 14.44
C PHE A 124 -0.03 -1.26 12.93
N SER A 125 -0.22 -2.42 12.31
CA SER A 125 -0.03 -2.58 10.86
C SER A 125 -1.00 -1.69 10.06
N LEU A 126 -2.27 -1.63 10.45
CA LEU A 126 -3.25 -0.73 9.85
C LEU A 126 -2.86 0.74 10.02
N ALA A 127 -2.36 1.13 11.19
CA ALA A 127 -1.89 2.49 11.44
C ALA A 127 -0.69 2.86 10.56
N ILE A 128 0.27 1.95 10.38
CA ILE A 128 1.43 2.14 9.49
C ILE A 128 0.95 2.28 8.03
N MET A 129 0.09 1.38 7.58
CA MET A 129 -0.48 1.41 6.22
C MET A 129 -1.19 2.74 5.93
N ILE A 130 -2.07 3.19 6.83
CA ILE A 130 -2.81 4.45 6.66
C ILE A 130 -1.85 5.64 6.67
N SER A 131 -0.87 5.65 7.58
CA SER A 131 0.12 6.73 7.67
C SER A 131 0.98 6.82 6.41
N ALA A 132 1.43 5.67 5.88
CA ALA A 132 2.19 5.61 4.64
C ALA A 132 1.34 6.11 3.45
N ASN A 133 0.10 5.64 3.33
CA ASN A 133 -0.83 6.06 2.29
C ASN A 133 -1.08 7.58 2.36
N LEU A 134 -1.42 8.10 3.53
CA LEU A 134 -1.63 9.54 3.73
C LEU A 134 -0.37 10.35 3.42
N GLY A 135 0.80 9.87 3.80
CA GLY A 135 2.08 10.52 3.50
C GLY A 135 2.37 10.61 2.01
N VAL A 136 2.22 9.50 1.28
CA VAL A 136 2.43 9.47 -0.18
C VAL A 136 1.40 10.32 -0.90
N MET A 137 0.11 10.20 -0.52
CA MET A 137 -0.97 11.00 -1.13
C MET A 137 -0.75 12.50 -0.91
N ASN A 138 -0.30 12.91 0.26
CA ASN A 138 0.01 14.33 0.55
C ASN A 138 1.20 14.86 -0.25
N LEU A 139 2.13 14.00 -0.69
CA LEU A 139 3.25 14.38 -1.55
C LEU A 139 2.89 14.51 -3.03
N LEU A 140 1.70 14.06 -3.44
CA LEU A 140 1.25 14.22 -4.82
C LEU A 140 1.16 15.70 -5.21
N PRO A 141 1.54 16.06 -6.45
CA PRO A 141 1.50 17.45 -6.94
C PRO A 141 0.06 17.91 -7.23
N LEU A 142 -0.84 17.68 -6.29
CA LEU A 142 -2.25 18.05 -6.41
C LEU A 142 -2.53 19.33 -5.62
N PRO A 143 -3.34 20.25 -6.16
CA PRO A 143 -3.83 21.40 -5.41
C PRO A 143 -4.56 20.93 -4.14
N ALA A 144 -4.47 21.71 -3.07
CA ALA A 144 -4.97 21.44 -1.72
C ALA A 144 -4.15 20.45 -0.88
N LEU A 145 -3.20 19.70 -1.46
CA LEU A 145 -2.26 18.85 -0.74
C LEU A 145 -0.91 19.57 -0.54
N ASP A 146 -0.08 19.06 0.38
CA ASP A 146 1.24 19.63 0.67
C ASP A 146 2.20 19.53 -0.53
N GLY A 147 2.09 18.46 -1.34
CA GLY A 147 2.83 18.32 -2.59
C GLY A 147 2.52 19.43 -3.60
N GLY A 148 1.30 19.93 -3.64
CA GLY A 148 0.94 21.10 -4.44
C GLY A 148 1.71 22.35 -4.01
N ARG A 149 1.87 22.60 -2.71
CA ARG A 149 2.71 23.69 -2.18
C ARG A 149 4.18 23.51 -2.52
N LEU A 150 4.68 22.27 -2.45
CA LEU A 150 6.04 21.95 -2.83
C LEU A 150 6.32 22.30 -4.30
N VAL A 151 5.35 22.07 -5.20
CA VAL A 151 5.45 22.47 -6.60
C VAL A 151 5.59 23.99 -6.74
N PHE A 152 4.78 24.78 -6.01
CA PHE A 152 4.92 26.24 -6.01
C PHE A 152 6.29 26.68 -5.50
N PHE A 153 6.78 26.08 -4.42
CA PHE A 153 8.10 26.35 -3.88
C PHE A 153 9.23 26.06 -4.90
N ILE A 154 9.16 24.90 -5.58
CA ILE A 154 10.12 24.56 -6.64
C ILE A 154 10.06 25.58 -7.79
N LEU A 155 8.85 26.00 -8.20
CA LEU A 155 8.68 27.02 -9.23
C LEU A 155 9.26 28.38 -8.82
N GLU A 156 9.13 28.78 -7.56
CA GLU A 156 9.74 30.02 -7.03
C GLU A 156 11.26 29.96 -7.11
N VAL A 157 11.85 28.83 -6.70
CA VAL A 157 13.30 28.62 -6.76
C VAL A 157 13.79 28.68 -8.20
N LEU A 158 13.11 28.02 -9.13
CA LEU A 158 13.50 27.98 -10.55
C LEU A 158 13.32 29.36 -11.24
N ARG A 159 12.30 30.12 -10.87
CA ARG A 159 12.04 31.44 -11.47
C ARG A 159 12.82 32.59 -10.80
N GLY A 160 13.36 32.36 -9.60
CA GLY A 160 14.00 33.38 -8.80
C GLY A 160 13.07 34.52 -8.35
N LYS A 161 11.73 34.30 -8.44
CA LYS A 161 10.71 35.28 -8.06
C LYS A 161 9.56 34.58 -7.34
N PRO A 162 9.07 35.11 -6.22
CA PRO A 162 7.94 34.51 -5.49
C PRO A 162 6.66 34.50 -6.32
N VAL A 163 5.87 33.46 -6.18
CA VAL A 163 4.51 33.37 -6.71
C VAL A 163 3.60 34.24 -5.84
N LYS A 164 2.66 34.96 -6.44
CA LYS A 164 1.70 35.76 -5.70
C LYS A 164 0.82 34.85 -4.84
N LYS A 165 0.75 35.11 -3.54
CA LYS A 165 -0.04 34.32 -2.57
C LYS A 165 -1.51 34.16 -2.96
N GLU A 166 -2.07 35.16 -3.68
CA GLU A 166 -3.45 35.13 -4.18
C GLU A 166 -3.66 34.01 -5.21
N HIS A 167 -2.68 33.78 -6.12
CA HIS A 167 -2.76 32.73 -7.12
C HIS A 167 -2.58 31.33 -6.47
N GLU A 168 -1.64 31.21 -5.55
CA GLU A 168 -1.46 29.97 -4.79
C GLU A 168 -2.74 29.62 -4.01
N GLY A 169 -3.30 30.60 -3.28
CA GLY A 169 -4.54 30.41 -2.54
C GLY A 169 -5.72 30.03 -3.42
N MET A 170 -5.86 30.64 -4.59
CA MET A 170 -6.93 30.33 -5.56
C MET A 170 -6.80 28.89 -6.09
N VAL A 171 -5.61 28.46 -6.47
CA VAL A 171 -5.36 27.10 -6.97
C VAL A 171 -5.65 26.07 -5.89
N HIS A 172 -5.22 26.31 -4.64
CA HIS A 172 -5.53 25.44 -3.50
C HIS A 172 -7.03 25.39 -3.21
N PHE A 173 -7.74 26.53 -3.27
CA PHE A 173 -9.18 26.58 -3.06
C PHE A 173 -9.96 25.78 -4.11
N VAL A 174 -9.61 25.94 -5.40
CA VAL A 174 -10.22 25.17 -6.48
C VAL A 174 -9.93 23.67 -6.33
N GLY A 175 -8.70 23.33 -5.97
CA GLY A 175 -8.33 21.93 -5.69
C GLY A 175 -9.10 21.31 -4.55
N MET A 176 -9.35 22.08 -3.47
CA MET A 176 -10.16 21.63 -2.34
C MET A 176 -11.61 21.34 -2.75
N ILE A 177 -12.22 22.24 -3.57
CA ILE A 177 -13.57 22.01 -4.10
C ILE A 177 -13.60 20.74 -4.96
N LEU A 178 -12.60 20.55 -5.83
CA LEU A 178 -12.52 19.37 -6.69
C LEU A 178 -12.42 18.08 -5.86
N LEU A 179 -11.59 18.08 -4.81
CA LEU A 179 -11.47 16.92 -3.91
C LEU A 179 -12.78 16.65 -3.15
N MET A 180 -13.48 17.71 -2.72
CA MET A 180 -14.79 17.52 -2.08
C MET A 180 -15.83 16.95 -3.04
N LEU A 181 -15.83 17.36 -4.30
CA LEU A 181 -16.72 16.81 -5.33
C LEU A 181 -16.39 15.34 -5.64
N LEU A 182 -15.10 14.97 -5.61
CA LEU A 182 -14.69 13.59 -5.83
C LEU A 182 -15.09 12.66 -4.66
N MET A 183 -15.25 13.23 -3.45
CA MET A 183 -15.57 12.47 -2.23
C MET A 183 -17.07 12.18 -2.08
N VAL A 184 -17.93 12.88 -2.82
CA VAL A 184 -19.40 12.72 -2.83
C VAL A 184 -19.83 11.78 -3.96
#